data_f9e48739c7d2dd5ddefa74b8f45b762f
#
_entry.id   f9e48739c7d2dd5ddefa74b8f45b762f
#
_cell.length_a   1.000
_cell.length_b   1.000
_cell.length_c   1.000
_cell.angle_alpha   90.00
_cell.angle_beta   90.00
_cell.angle_gamma   90.00
#
_symmetry.space_group_name_H-M   'P 1'
#
loop_
_entity.id
_entity.type
_entity.pdbx_description
1 polymer ?
#
loop_
_entity_poly.entity_id
_entity_poly.type
_entity_poly.pdbx_seq_one_letter_code
_entity_poly.pdbx_strand_id
1 'polypeptide(L)'
;MTLDEVPKMAGLGDPVAQEAYGWMFYEGRGVEKSYLDALYWYHKSADQGNIEAQYNLALMYARGLGVQKDMDESAKWVQCASRGGI
;
A
#
# COMPACT_ATOMS: atom_id res chain seq x y z
N MET A 1 17.08 -2.96 -5.02
CA MET A 1 16.63 -1.61 -4.61
C MET A 1 16.98 -1.41 -3.15
N THR A 2 17.68 -0.33 -2.82
CA THR A 2 17.98 0.01 -1.43
C THR A 2 16.89 0.91 -0.86
N LEU A 3 16.84 1.05 0.46
CA LEU A 3 15.85 1.93 1.10
C LEU A 3 15.98 3.39 0.64
N ASP A 4 17.21 3.82 0.33
CA ASP A 4 17.46 5.19 -0.16
C ASP A 4 16.86 5.43 -1.54
N GLU A 5 16.74 4.39 -2.35
CA GLU A 5 16.19 4.49 -3.71
C GLU A 5 14.66 4.41 -3.74
N VAL A 6 14.05 3.85 -2.70
CA VAL A 6 12.61 3.61 -2.66
C VAL A 6 11.79 4.88 -2.87
N PRO A 7 12.02 5.99 -2.14
CA PRO A 7 11.21 7.19 -2.35
C PRO A 7 11.27 7.72 -3.77
N LYS A 8 12.47 7.71 -4.37
CA LYS A 8 12.68 8.20 -5.74
C LYS A 8 11.92 7.34 -6.74
N MET A 9 12.09 6.02 -6.65
CA MET A 9 11.45 5.09 -7.58
C MET A 9 9.93 5.09 -7.42
N ALA A 10 9.45 5.21 -6.18
CA ALA A 10 8.02 5.34 -5.91
C ALA A 10 7.45 6.60 -6.57
N GLY A 11 8.15 7.71 -6.46
CA GLY A 11 7.75 8.97 -7.10
C GLY A 11 7.77 8.91 -8.61
N LEU A 12 8.59 8.03 -9.19
CA LEU A 12 8.66 7.81 -10.63
C LEU A 12 7.58 6.85 -11.15
N GLY A 13 6.76 6.30 -10.24
CA GLY A 13 5.63 5.45 -10.62
C GLY A 13 5.86 3.95 -10.54
N ASP A 14 7.00 3.50 -10.02
CA ASP A 14 7.29 2.07 -9.90
C ASP A 14 6.38 1.44 -8.82
N PRO A 15 5.49 0.50 -9.19
CA PRO A 15 4.56 -0.07 -8.22
C PRO A 15 5.24 -0.86 -7.11
N VAL A 16 6.35 -1.53 -7.38
CA VAL A 16 7.09 -2.27 -6.35
C VAL A 16 7.68 -1.29 -5.35
N ALA A 17 8.26 -0.19 -5.84
CA ALA A 17 8.80 0.85 -4.96
C ALA A 17 7.71 1.54 -4.15
N GLN A 18 6.54 1.76 -4.76
CA GLN A 18 5.41 2.36 -4.05
C GLN A 18 4.92 1.47 -2.91
N GLU A 19 4.83 0.18 -3.15
CA GLU A 19 4.46 -0.78 -2.10
C GLU A 19 5.52 -0.80 -0.99
N ALA A 20 6.80 -0.79 -1.36
CA ALA A 20 7.89 -0.76 -0.40
C ALA A 20 7.87 0.54 0.43
N TYR A 21 7.55 1.67 -0.20
CA TYR A 21 7.46 2.95 0.49
C TYR A 21 6.28 2.97 1.47
N GLY A 22 5.14 2.40 1.05
CA GLY A 22 4.00 2.21 1.93
C GLY A 22 4.38 1.40 3.16
N TRP A 23 5.12 0.32 2.96
CA TRP A 23 5.59 -0.52 4.07
C TRP A 23 6.53 0.24 5.02
N MET A 24 7.42 1.09 4.48
CA MET A 24 8.30 1.91 5.30
C MET A 24 7.49 2.81 6.24
N PHE A 25 6.46 3.46 5.71
CA PHE A 25 5.58 4.29 6.54
C PHE A 25 4.76 3.47 7.53
N TYR A 26 4.31 2.29 7.12
CA TYR A 26 3.53 1.40 7.99
C TYR A 26 4.35 0.97 9.20
N GLU A 27 5.62 0.65 9.00
CA GLU A 27 6.52 0.15 10.03
C GLU A 27 7.32 1.25 10.73
N GLY A 28 7.42 2.42 10.12
CA GLY A 28 8.31 3.47 10.61
C GLY A 28 9.77 3.15 10.35
N ARG A 29 10.10 2.61 9.17
CA ARG A 29 11.46 2.22 8.77
C ARG A 29 12.08 3.28 7.88
N GLY A 30 13.05 4.02 8.40
CA GLY A 30 13.72 5.08 7.66
C GLY A 30 12.90 6.34 7.47
N VAL A 31 11.65 6.32 7.92
CA VAL A 31 10.73 7.46 7.92
C VAL A 31 9.91 7.40 9.19
N GLU A 32 9.28 8.51 9.56
CA GLU A 32 8.35 8.52 10.68
C GLU A 32 7.13 7.69 10.33
N LYS A 33 6.70 6.82 11.25
CA LYS A 33 5.54 5.95 11.05
C LYS A 33 4.30 6.78 10.76
N SER A 34 3.59 6.43 9.69
CA SER A 34 2.36 7.11 9.30
C SER A 34 1.45 6.15 8.53
N TYR A 35 0.36 5.73 9.14
CA TYR A 35 -0.61 4.88 8.44
C TYR A 35 -1.27 5.64 7.28
N LEU A 36 -1.46 6.94 7.42
CA LEU A 36 -2.05 7.74 6.34
C LEU A 36 -1.16 7.73 5.09
N ASP A 37 0.16 7.94 5.28
CA ASP A 37 1.10 7.90 4.16
C ASP A 37 1.24 6.49 3.60
N ALA A 38 1.22 5.47 4.46
CA ALA A 38 1.24 4.08 4.00
C ALA A 38 0.04 3.79 3.11
N LEU A 39 -1.15 4.22 3.53
CA LEU A 39 -2.38 4.04 2.76
C LEU A 39 -2.26 4.69 1.37
N TYR A 40 -1.73 5.91 1.31
CA TYR A 40 -1.55 6.64 0.06
C TYR A 40 -0.67 5.86 -0.93
N TRP A 41 0.49 5.41 -0.47
CA TRP A 41 1.43 4.71 -1.35
C TRP A 41 0.94 3.31 -1.72
N TYR A 42 0.27 2.60 -0.81
CA TYR A 42 -0.34 1.33 -1.14
C TYR A 42 -1.44 1.50 -2.19
N HIS A 43 -2.24 2.57 -2.12
CA HIS A 43 -3.24 2.85 -3.14
C HIS A 43 -2.61 3.06 -4.51
N LYS A 44 -1.55 3.84 -4.59
CA LYS A 44 -0.86 4.09 -5.85
C LYS A 44 -0.36 2.79 -6.48
N SER A 45 0.23 1.92 -5.67
CA SER A 45 0.75 0.64 -6.12
C SER A 45 -0.40 -0.31 -6.50
N ALA A 46 -1.42 -0.37 -5.67
CA ALA A 46 -2.57 -1.25 -5.88
C ALA A 46 -3.34 -0.89 -7.15
N ASP A 47 -3.45 0.40 -7.46
CA ASP A 47 -4.13 0.88 -8.67
C ASP A 47 -3.40 0.43 -9.94
N GLN A 48 -2.13 0.08 -9.84
CA GLN A 48 -1.35 -0.47 -10.94
C GLN A 48 -1.40 -1.99 -11.02
N GLY A 49 -2.22 -2.63 -10.18
CA GLY A 49 -2.40 -4.07 -10.18
C GLY A 49 -1.44 -4.85 -9.29
N ASN A 50 -0.69 -4.17 -8.41
CA ASN A 50 0.20 -4.86 -7.48
C ASN A 50 -0.61 -5.61 -6.43
N ILE A 51 -0.56 -6.93 -6.49
CA ILE A 51 -1.36 -7.81 -5.63
C ILE A 51 -1.02 -7.63 -4.16
N GLU A 52 0.26 -7.52 -3.81
CA GLU A 52 0.68 -7.35 -2.40
C GLU A 52 0.14 -6.04 -1.82
N ALA A 53 0.20 -4.96 -2.62
CA ALA A 53 -0.35 -3.68 -2.18
C ALA A 53 -1.86 -3.76 -1.99
N GLN A 54 -2.55 -4.51 -2.84
CA GLN A 54 -4.00 -4.70 -2.71
C GLN A 54 -4.35 -5.44 -1.42
N TYR A 55 -3.62 -6.48 -1.05
CA TYR A 55 -3.81 -7.15 0.23
C TYR A 55 -3.50 -6.24 1.41
N ASN A 56 -2.44 -5.44 1.31
CA ASN A 56 -2.09 -4.49 2.36
C ASN A 56 -3.19 -3.45 2.57
N LEU A 57 -3.76 -2.94 1.47
CA LEU A 57 -4.90 -2.03 1.55
C LEU A 57 -6.10 -2.70 2.23
N ALA A 58 -6.40 -3.93 1.84
CA ALA A 58 -7.52 -4.66 2.43
C ALA A 58 -7.36 -4.77 3.94
N LEU A 59 -6.15 -5.07 4.43
CA LEU A 59 -5.88 -5.13 5.86
C LEU A 59 -6.07 -3.78 6.53
N MET A 60 -5.64 -2.70 5.90
CA MET A 60 -5.77 -1.36 6.47
C MET A 60 -7.23 -0.96 6.60
N TYR A 61 -8.05 -1.22 5.58
CA TYR A 61 -9.49 -0.95 5.66
C TYR A 61 -10.17 -1.83 6.71
N ALA A 62 -9.78 -3.11 6.80
CA ALA A 62 -10.38 -4.03 7.77
C ALA A 62 -10.08 -3.62 9.22
N ARG A 63 -8.93 -3.00 9.45
CA ARG A 63 -8.47 -2.62 10.80
C ARG A 63 -8.63 -1.13 11.11
N GLY A 64 -9.02 -0.33 10.13
CA GLY A 64 -9.13 1.12 10.31
C GLY A 64 -7.79 1.80 10.56
N LEU A 65 -6.76 1.44 9.79
CA LEU A 65 -5.42 2.01 9.93
C LEU A 65 -5.24 3.14 8.90
N GLY A 66 -5.15 4.37 9.37
CA GLY A 66 -5.01 5.54 8.50
C GLY A 66 -6.28 5.89 7.72
N VAL A 67 -7.35 5.17 7.97
CA VAL A 67 -8.62 5.29 7.26
C VAL A 67 -9.72 4.75 8.17
N GLN A 68 -10.95 5.19 7.98
CA GLN A 68 -12.08 4.63 8.72
C GLN A 68 -12.27 3.16 8.32
N LYS A 69 -12.49 2.29 9.32
CA LYS A 69 -12.74 0.88 9.08
C LYS A 69 -13.88 0.69 8.09
N ASP A 70 -13.65 -0.11 7.06
CA ASP A 70 -14.61 -0.35 6.00
C ASP A 70 -14.42 -1.76 5.45
N MET A 71 -15.29 -2.68 5.89
CA MET A 71 -15.19 -4.08 5.50
C MET A 71 -15.58 -4.30 4.04
N ASP A 72 -16.45 -3.45 3.49
CA ASP A 72 -16.83 -3.55 2.07
C ASP A 72 -15.66 -3.18 1.18
N GLU A 73 -14.96 -2.10 1.52
CA GLU A 73 -13.78 -1.68 0.78
C GLU A 73 -12.67 -2.74 0.88
N SER A 74 -12.48 -3.28 2.08
CA SER A 74 -11.54 -4.37 2.30
C SER A 74 -11.83 -5.55 1.38
N ALA A 75 -13.10 -5.97 1.32
CA ALA A 75 -13.52 -7.09 0.48
C ALA A 75 -13.26 -6.83 -1.01
N LYS A 76 -13.47 -5.60 -1.48
CA LYS A 76 -13.19 -5.23 -2.87
C LYS A 76 -11.72 -5.44 -3.20
N TRP A 77 -10.81 -5.01 -2.32
CA TRP A 77 -9.39 -5.17 -2.58
C TRP A 77 -8.96 -6.63 -2.51
N VAL A 78 -9.53 -7.42 -1.60
CA VAL A 78 -9.27 -8.86 -1.56
C VAL A 78 -9.69 -9.52 -2.87
N GLN A 79 -10.85 -9.14 -3.41
CA GLN A 79 -11.33 -9.68 -4.68
C GLN A 79 -10.39 -9.30 -5.83
N CYS A 80 -9.92 -8.06 -5.88
CA CYS A 80 -8.94 -7.63 -6.88
C CYS A 80 -7.68 -8.48 -6.82
N ALA A 81 -7.14 -8.67 -5.62
CA ALA A 81 -5.93 -9.46 -5.43
C ALA A 81 -6.15 -10.92 -5.84
N SER A 82 -7.31 -11.48 -5.51
CA SER A 82 -7.65 -12.87 -5.86
C SER A 82 -7.79 -13.08 -7.37
N ARG A 83 -8.09 -12.02 -8.11
CA ARG A 83 -8.20 -12.07 -9.58
C ARG A 83 -6.88 -11.73 -10.28
N GLY A 84 -5.77 -11.71 -9.57
CA GLY A 84 -4.47 -11.37 -10.14
C GLY A 84 -4.22 -9.88 -10.29
N GLY A 85 -4.90 -9.05 -9.50
CA GLY A 85 -4.66 -7.61 -9.50
C GLY A 85 -5.52 -6.82 -10.48
N ILE A 86 -6.57 -7.43 -11.03
CA ILE A 86 -7.45 -6.79 -12.00
C ILE A 86 -8.53 -5.95 -11.33
#